data_833fd80dbbfef919336673eed8b3e4e0
#
_entry.id   833fd80dbbfef919336673eed8b3e4e0
#
_cell.length_a   1.000
_cell.length_b   1.000
_cell.length_c   1.000
_cell.angle_alpha   90.00
_cell.angle_beta   90.00
_cell.angle_gamma   90.00
#
_symmetry.space_group_name_H-M   'P 1'
#
loop_
_entity.id
_entity.type
_entity.pdbx_description
1 polymer ?
#
loop_
_entity_poly.entity_id
_entity_poly.type
_entity_poly.pdbx_seq_one_letter_code
_entity_poly.pdbx_strand_id
1 'polypeptide(L)'
;MGMYQGVNASEGIGIGTVMVAVDPDLTFEPHEVADSAAEKERYQTALSVFCEKTQAQADHMKETVGEAEAEIMSGHIVLAQDPGMTDAINAAIDGGTCAEQALMDTSTMFENMFLSMDDEMFRLRAADIADIRTGILAELLGKEVVDLSVLPENTVVVVHDLTPSMTATIDKAHVAGIVTETGGRTSHSAIIARALEIPAVLSVSNSCTALRNGMTVVVDGGKGIVEADPDEETLAAYTAKAEAFAAEKAALEAFRGKPSVTADGIKKIIACNIGNPDDVPNALDHDAEAIGLFRSEFLFMDSAELPSEEEQFNAYRKVASALKGAPVIIRTLDVGGDKEIPYLHMVKEDNPFMGFRAVRYCLANPDQYKVQLRALLRASAFGDVKIMIPLVTCVEEVVAVKELVEQCKAELTEEGRKFNENIEVGIMVETPAASLLADRLAEVADFFSIGTNDLIGYTMCADRGNDTISNLYQVYYPAVLRSLKNIIESGVKAGIMVGMCGEAAADPLLEPLLISWGLEEFSMSAPSILRARKTISQWTKAECDELAEKALACNTAAEVKTLLESAAR
;
A
#
# COMPACT_ATOMS: atom_id res chain seq x y z
N MET A 1 15.74 29.66 10.20
CA MET A 1 16.06 28.22 10.24
C MET A 1 15.08 27.50 11.14
N GLY A 2 14.28 26.62 10.63
CA GLY A 2 13.38 25.75 11.39
C GLY A 2 13.38 24.35 10.80
N MET A 3 13.67 23.35 11.64
CA MET A 3 13.54 21.94 11.27
C MET A 3 12.23 21.42 11.85
N TYR A 4 11.43 20.81 11.01
CA TYR A 4 10.14 20.21 11.38
C TYR A 4 10.20 18.71 11.09
N GLN A 5 9.66 17.93 11.99
CA GLN A 5 9.57 16.48 11.87
C GLN A 5 8.12 16.10 11.60
N GLY A 6 7.93 15.20 10.65
CA GLY A 6 6.65 14.62 10.30
C GLY A 6 6.78 13.15 9.96
N VAL A 7 5.76 12.61 9.33
CA VAL A 7 5.69 11.23 8.85
C VAL A 7 6.25 11.17 7.43
N ASN A 8 7.22 10.29 7.19
CA ASN A 8 7.73 10.02 5.85
C ASN A 8 6.65 9.30 5.01
N ALA A 9 6.22 9.95 3.93
CA ALA A 9 5.12 9.46 3.10
C ALA A 9 5.54 9.04 1.69
N SER A 10 6.42 9.82 1.06
CA SER A 10 6.97 9.52 -0.26
C SER A 10 8.44 9.90 -0.30
N GLU A 11 9.30 8.98 -0.75
CA GLU A 11 10.76 9.15 -0.77
C GLU A 11 11.20 10.23 -1.76
N GLY A 12 12.40 10.77 -1.52
CA GLY A 12 13.04 11.77 -2.35
C GLY A 12 13.38 13.04 -1.59
N ILE A 13 14.05 13.95 -2.27
CA ILE A 13 14.42 15.25 -1.74
C ILE A 13 13.86 16.32 -2.67
N GLY A 14 12.91 17.09 -2.14
CA GLY A 14 12.34 18.25 -2.80
C GLY A 14 12.96 19.54 -2.27
N ILE A 15 13.39 20.40 -3.17
CA ILE A 15 13.91 21.74 -2.83
C ILE A 15 13.10 22.75 -3.62
N GLY A 16 12.43 23.65 -2.94
CA GLY A 16 11.58 24.61 -3.65
C GLY A 16 11.07 25.76 -2.79
N THR A 17 10.20 26.52 -3.40
CA THR A 17 9.55 27.67 -2.78
C THR A 17 8.18 27.29 -2.25
N VAL A 18 7.90 27.62 -1.01
CA VAL A 18 6.63 27.34 -0.34
C VAL A 18 5.49 28.08 -1.04
N MET A 19 4.43 27.33 -1.31
CA MET A 19 3.10 27.83 -1.56
C MET A 19 2.15 27.20 -0.54
N VAL A 20 1.64 28.00 0.38
CA VAL A 20 0.62 27.58 1.33
C VAL A 20 -0.73 27.68 0.62
N ALA A 21 -1.34 26.55 0.34
CA ALA A 21 -2.69 26.48 -0.19
C ALA A 21 -3.66 26.51 1.00
N VAL A 22 -4.30 27.63 1.21
CA VAL A 22 -5.29 27.84 2.28
C VAL A 22 -6.65 27.55 1.70
N ASP A 23 -7.44 26.78 2.42
CA ASP A 23 -8.84 26.57 2.08
C ASP A 23 -9.57 27.92 1.94
N PRO A 24 -10.47 28.07 0.95
CA PRO A 24 -11.18 29.32 0.77
C PRO A 24 -12.00 29.66 2.02
N ASP A 25 -12.09 30.96 2.34
CA ASP A 25 -13.02 31.41 3.38
C ASP A 25 -14.45 31.22 2.91
N LEU A 26 -15.08 30.14 3.37
CA LEU A 26 -16.44 29.73 3.06
C LEU A 26 -17.45 30.17 4.14
N THR A 27 -17.10 31.19 4.93
CA THR A 27 -18.03 31.76 5.91
C THR A 27 -19.19 32.45 5.19
N PHE A 28 -20.37 32.26 5.70
CA PHE A 28 -21.62 32.88 5.20
C PHE A 28 -22.54 33.23 6.37
N GLU A 29 -23.46 34.16 6.14
CA GLU A 29 -24.52 34.50 7.11
C GLU A 29 -25.81 33.76 6.74
N PRO A 30 -26.34 32.87 7.60
CA PRO A 30 -27.59 32.20 7.37
C PRO A 30 -28.73 33.22 7.22
N HIS A 31 -29.64 33.02 6.26
CA HIS A 31 -30.78 33.85 6.02
C HIS A 31 -32.07 33.03 5.76
N GLU A 32 -33.22 33.64 6.03
CA GLU A 32 -34.50 33.00 5.73
C GLU A 32 -34.79 33.05 4.22
N VAL A 33 -35.27 31.94 3.69
CA VAL A 33 -35.58 31.79 2.27
C VAL A 33 -37.03 32.24 2.00
N ALA A 34 -37.20 33.26 1.17
CA ALA A 34 -38.51 33.74 0.78
C ALA A 34 -39.13 32.93 -0.39
N ASP A 35 -38.31 32.37 -1.26
CA ASP A 35 -38.72 31.56 -2.42
C ASP A 35 -37.89 30.25 -2.44
N SER A 36 -38.45 29.18 -1.90
CA SER A 36 -37.80 27.87 -1.83
C SER A 36 -37.55 27.26 -3.21
N ALA A 37 -38.36 27.60 -4.22
CA ALA A 37 -38.16 27.08 -5.57
C ALA A 37 -36.90 27.68 -6.22
N ALA A 38 -36.72 28.99 -6.10
CA ALA A 38 -35.53 29.68 -6.60
C ALA A 38 -34.26 29.23 -5.85
N GLU A 39 -34.35 29.00 -4.53
CA GLU A 39 -33.22 28.56 -3.73
C GLU A 39 -32.81 27.13 -4.07
N LYS A 40 -33.76 26.23 -4.32
CA LYS A 40 -33.46 24.89 -4.84
C LYS A 40 -32.81 24.93 -6.22
N GLU A 41 -33.28 25.81 -7.11
CA GLU A 41 -32.64 25.97 -8.43
C GLU A 41 -31.19 26.46 -8.29
N ARG A 42 -30.91 27.36 -7.33
CA ARG A 42 -29.56 27.83 -7.01
C ARG A 42 -28.67 26.67 -6.51
N TYR A 43 -29.18 25.84 -5.58
CA TYR A 43 -28.48 24.65 -5.12
C TYR A 43 -28.23 23.65 -6.26
N GLN A 44 -29.23 23.33 -7.06
CA GLN A 44 -29.10 22.41 -8.19
C GLN A 44 -28.09 22.89 -9.23
N THR A 45 -28.04 24.20 -9.47
CA THR A 45 -27.04 24.81 -10.36
C THR A 45 -25.63 24.63 -9.81
N ALA A 46 -25.44 24.93 -8.51
CA ALA A 46 -24.11 24.74 -7.86
C ALA A 46 -23.68 23.27 -7.87
N LEU A 47 -24.59 22.33 -7.57
CA LEU A 47 -24.35 20.90 -7.63
C LEU A 47 -23.95 20.45 -9.06
N SER A 48 -24.65 20.94 -10.08
CA SER A 48 -24.34 20.61 -11.48
C SER A 48 -22.95 21.09 -11.88
N VAL A 49 -22.61 22.34 -11.54
CA VAL A 49 -21.29 22.93 -11.82
C VAL A 49 -20.17 22.16 -11.09
N PHE A 50 -20.40 21.80 -9.82
CA PHE A 50 -19.48 20.96 -9.06
C PHE A 50 -19.25 19.61 -9.75
N CYS A 51 -20.34 18.91 -10.13
CA CYS A 51 -20.22 17.60 -10.81
C CYS A 51 -19.49 17.70 -12.16
N GLU A 52 -19.76 18.76 -12.95
CA GLU A 52 -19.05 18.98 -14.22
C GLU A 52 -17.54 19.21 -14.02
N LYS A 53 -17.15 20.03 -13.04
CA LYS A 53 -15.76 20.27 -12.68
C LYS A 53 -15.08 18.99 -12.18
N THR A 54 -15.75 18.26 -11.29
CA THR A 54 -15.25 16.99 -10.73
C THR A 54 -15.07 15.92 -11.81
N GLN A 55 -15.98 15.85 -12.80
CA GLN A 55 -15.82 14.93 -13.94
C GLN A 55 -14.61 15.30 -14.80
N ALA A 56 -14.40 16.58 -15.09
CA ALA A 56 -13.22 17.02 -15.84
C ALA A 56 -11.91 16.71 -15.09
N GLN A 57 -11.93 16.85 -13.76
CA GLN A 57 -10.79 16.46 -12.91
C GLN A 57 -10.55 14.95 -12.94
N ALA A 58 -11.61 14.11 -12.85
CA ALA A 58 -11.51 12.66 -12.96
C ALA A 58 -10.94 12.23 -14.31
N ASP A 59 -11.39 12.84 -15.41
CA ASP A 59 -10.89 12.55 -16.76
C ASP A 59 -9.39 12.91 -16.89
N HIS A 60 -8.97 14.05 -16.35
CA HIS A 60 -7.57 14.46 -16.32
C HIS A 60 -6.71 13.53 -15.46
N MET A 61 -7.20 13.16 -14.27
CA MET A 61 -6.50 12.25 -13.36
C MET A 61 -6.33 10.85 -13.97
N LYS A 62 -7.30 10.37 -14.75
CA LYS A 62 -7.22 9.11 -15.48
C LYS A 62 -6.05 9.08 -16.47
N GLU A 63 -5.74 10.21 -17.10
CA GLU A 63 -4.65 10.35 -18.07
C GLU A 63 -3.28 10.54 -17.40
N THR A 64 -3.23 11.19 -16.22
CA THR A 64 -1.98 11.63 -15.60
C THR A 64 -1.51 10.77 -14.43
N VAL A 65 -2.44 10.17 -13.69
CA VAL A 65 -2.16 9.42 -12.45
C VAL A 65 -2.55 7.94 -12.59
N GLY A 66 -3.81 7.67 -12.90
CA GLY A 66 -4.32 6.31 -13.07
C GLY A 66 -5.83 6.20 -12.97
N GLU A 67 -6.35 5.01 -13.30
CA GLU A 67 -7.80 4.75 -13.33
C GLU A 67 -8.36 4.63 -11.89
N ALA A 68 -7.60 4.01 -10.97
CA ALA A 68 -8.05 3.83 -9.59
C ALA A 68 -8.20 5.16 -8.84
N GLU A 69 -7.28 6.09 -9.05
CA GLU A 69 -7.33 7.43 -8.46
C GLU A 69 -8.47 8.27 -9.07
N ALA A 70 -8.72 8.11 -10.38
CA ALA A 70 -9.84 8.77 -11.05
C ALA A 70 -11.21 8.25 -10.56
N GLU A 71 -11.31 6.98 -10.14
CA GLU A 71 -12.54 6.42 -9.56
C GLU A 71 -12.93 7.09 -8.24
N ILE A 72 -11.98 7.59 -7.45
CA ILE A 72 -12.26 8.36 -6.22
C ILE A 72 -13.05 9.62 -6.57
N MET A 73 -12.60 10.37 -7.58
CA MET A 73 -13.30 11.58 -8.04
C MET A 73 -14.68 11.26 -8.63
N SER A 74 -14.79 10.15 -9.37
CA SER A 74 -16.08 9.67 -9.84
C SER A 74 -17.03 9.30 -8.68
N GLY A 75 -16.48 8.75 -7.60
CA GLY A 75 -17.18 8.48 -6.35
C GLY A 75 -17.76 9.74 -5.70
N HIS A 76 -17.05 10.87 -5.74
CA HIS A 76 -17.55 12.17 -5.26
C HIS A 76 -18.84 12.59 -5.98
N ILE A 77 -18.91 12.39 -7.31
CA ILE A 77 -20.12 12.70 -8.10
C ILE A 77 -21.28 11.83 -7.64
N VAL A 78 -21.06 10.54 -7.43
CA VAL A 78 -22.10 9.60 -6.98
C VAL A 78 -22.61 9.99 -5.58
N LEU A 79 -21.71 10.31 -4.66
CA LEU A 79 -22.06 10.74 -3.30
C LEU A 79 -22.78 12.10 -3.30
N ALA A 80 -22.32 13.08 -4.07
CA ALA A 80 -22.93 14.40 -4.18
C ALA A 80 -24.37 14.33 -4.74
N GLN A 81 -24.65 13.35 -5.62
CA GLN A 81 -25.94 13.11 -6.23
C GLN A 81 -26.80 12.07 -5.47
N ASP A 82 -26.34 11.56 -4.33
CA ASP A 82 -27.08 10.59 -3.55
C ASP A 82 -28.46 11.13 -3.16
N PRO A 83 -29.57 10.38 -3.44
CA PRO A 83 -30.92 10.83 -3.13
C PRO A 83 -31.12 11.13 -1.64
N GLY A 84 -30.49 10.39 -0.73
CA GLY A 84 -30.60 10.64 0.71
C GLY A 84 -30.06 12.02 1.09
N MET A 85 -28.93 12.41 0.49
CA MET A 85 -28.30 13.72 0.73
C MET A 85 -29.08 14.85 0.04
N THR A 86 -29.39 14.70 -1.25
CA THR A 86 -30.05 15.74 -2.04
C THR A 86 -31.49 15.98 -1.58
N ASP A 87 -32.26 14.94 -1.21
CA ASP A 87 -33.63 15.07 -0.69
C ASP A 87 -33.63 15.73 0.69
N ALA A 88 -32.67 15.44 1.57
CA ALA A 88 -32.55 16.08 2.88
C ALA A 88 -32.23 17.57 2.75
N ILE A 89 -31.33 17.96 1.84
CA ILE A 89 -31.02 19.37 1.56
C ILE A 89 -32.28 20.10 1.01
N ASN A 90 -32.93 19.50 0.02
CA ASN A 90 -34.15 20.08 -0.56
C ASN A 90 -35.27 20.23 0.48
N ALA A 91 -35.42 19.26 1.40
CA ALA A 91 -36.41 19.35 2.48
C ALA A 91 -36.10 20.48 3.47
N ALA A 92 -34.79 20.69 3.79
CA ALA A 92 -34.38 21.82 4.63
C ALA A 92 -34.63 23.18 3.97
N ILE A 93 -34.41 23.29 2.65
CA ILE A 93 -34.74 24.50 1.87
C ILE A 93 -36.25 24.75 1.84
N ASP A 94 -37.07 23.70 1.69
CA ASP A 94 -38.53 23.81 1.80
C ASP A 94 -39.00 24.26 3.19
N GLY A 95 -38.18 23.94 4.22
CA GLY A 95 -38.38 24.42 5.59
C GLY A 95 -37.95 25.88 5.83
N GLY A 96 -37.44 26.58 4.81
CA GLY A 96 -37.03 27.99 4.88
C GLY A 96 -35.54 28.21 5.19
N THR A 97 -34.70 27.15 5.17
CA THR A 97 -33.25 27.24 5.38
C THR A 97 -32.53 27.59 4.07
N CYS A 98 -31.56 28.51 4.08
CA CYS A 98 -30.75 28.80 2.88
C CYS A 98 -29.91 27.60 2.43
N ALA A 99 -29.58 27.54 1.16
CA ALA A 99 -28.87 26.41 0.53
C ALA A 99 -27.54 26.12 1.21
N GLU A 100 -26.78 27.14 1.59
CA GLU A 100 -25.48 27.00 2.28
C GLU A 100 -25.65 26.28 3.63
N GLN A 101 -26.62 26.71 4.44
CA GLN A 101 -26.89 26.13 5.76
C GLN A 101 -27.47 24.72 5.62
N ALA A 102 -28.38 24.50 4.68
CA ALA A 102 -28.95 23.18 4.41
C ALA A 102 -27.88 22.17 3.97
N LEU A 103 -26.99 22.60 3.09
CA LEU A 103 -25.81 21.80 2.68
C LEU A 103 -24.89 21.51 3.86
N MET A 104 -24.54 22.54 4.66
CA MET A 104 -23.65 22.40 5.81
C MET A 104 -24.21 21.42 6.84
N ASP A 105 -25.45 21.58 7.24
CA ASP A 105 -26.09 20.75 8.26
C ASP A 105 -26.22 19.30 7.79
N THR A 106 -26.67 19.10 6.55
CA THR A 106 -26.85 17.76 5.98
C THR A 106 -25.52 17.05 5.81
N SER A 107 -24.53 17.69 5.20
CA SER A 107 -23.20 17.09 5.01
C SER A 107 -22.51 16.77 6.33
N THR A 108 -22.63 17.64 7.34
CA THR A 108 -22.11 17.39 8.70
C THR A 108 -22.81 16.18 9.35
N MET A 109 -24.11 16.01 9.11
CA MET A 109 -24.83 14.82 9.59
C MET A 109 -24.29 13.54 8.95
N PHE A 110 -24.07 13.53 7.63
CA PHE A 110 -23.51 12.38 6.91
C PHE A 110 -22.06 12.13 7.32
N GLU A 111 -21.23 13.18 7.44
CA GLU A 111 -19.85 13.09 7.92
C GLU A 111 -19.79 12.44 9.31
N ASN A 112 -20.60 12.90 10.28
CA ASN A 112 -20.68 12.30 11.60
C ASN A 112 -21.20 10.87 11.58
N MET A 113 -22.14 10.56 10.68
CA MET A 113 -22.61 9.19 10.49
C MET A 113 -21.46 8.28 10.06
N PHE A 114 -20.69 8.68 9.05
CA PHE A 114 -19.51 7.91 8.60
C PHE A 114 -18.42 7.82 9.68
N LEU A 115 -18.12 8.91 10.40
CA LEU A 115 -17.16 8.90 11.50
C LEU A 115 -17.58 8.00 12.67
N SER A 116 -18.89 7.80 12.86
CA SER A 116 -19.42 6.91 13.91
C SER A 116 -19.45 5.44 13.55
N MET A 117 -19.12 5.09 12.31
CA MET A 117 -19.03 3.72 11.85
C MET A 117 -17.73 3.08 12.37
N ASP A 118 -17.80 1.81 12.75
CA ASP A 118 -16.63 1.07 13.26
C ASP A 118 -15.63 0.72 12.13
N ASP A 119 -16.05 0.83 10.88
CA ASP A 119 -15.26 0.53 9.69
C ASP A 119 -14.40 1.74 9.27
N GLU A 120 -13.08 1.52 9.18
CA GLU A 120 -12.09 2.56 8.81
C GLU A 120 -12.33 3.11 7.39
N MET A 121 -12.79 2.28 6.46
CA MET A 121 -13.07 2.70 5.08
C MET A 121 -14.26 3.66 5.01
N PHE A 122 -15.32 3.41 5.79
CA PHE A 122 -16.42 4.38 5.90
C PHE A 122 -16.00 5.66 6.62
N ARG A 123 -15.09 5.59 7.61
CA ARG A 123 -14.53 6.79 8.25
C ARG A 123 -13.70 7.64 7.28
N LEU A 124 -13.01 7.01 6.32
CA LEU A 124 -12.31 7.73 5.25
C LEU A 124 -13.29 8.48 4.33
N ARG A 125 -14.50 7.94 4.12
CA ARG A 125 -15.57 8.61 3.36
C ARG A 125 -16.07 9.91 4.02
N ALA A 126 -15.85 10.10 5.30
CA ALA A 126 -16.14 11.38 5.94
C ALA A 126 -15.32 12.53 5.33
N ALA A 127 -14.07 12.28 4.97
CA ALA A 127 -13.22 13.25 4.28
C ALA A 127 -13.77 13.59 2.87
N ASP A 128 -14.28 12.58 2.15
CA ASP A 128 -14.91 12.79 0.83
C ASP A 128 -16.15 13.69 0.94
N ILE A 129 -16.99 13.47 1.98
CA ILE A 129 -18.17 14.34 2.23
C ILE A 129 -17.75 15.77 2.56
N ALA A 130 -16.67 15.95 3.31
CA ALA A 130 -16.11 17.27 3.63
C ALA A 130 -15.60 17.99 2.37
N ASP A 131 -14.94 17.27 1.47
CA ASP A 131 -14.45 17.79 0.18
C ASP A 131 -15.60 18.18 -0.75
N ILE A 132 -16.62 17.32 -0.88
CA ILE A 132 -17.85 17.59 -1.63
C ILE A 132 -18.57 18.84 -1.08
N ARG A 133 -18.73 18.92 0.24
CA ARG A 133 -19.31 20.10 0.91
C ARG A 133 -18.56 21.38 0.55
N THR A 134 -17.22 21.34 0.66
CA THR A 134 -16.35 22.46 0.36
C THR A 134 -16.52 22.91 -1.10
N GLY A 135 -16.53 21.97 -2.04
CA GLY A 135 -16.69 22.26 -3.46
C GLY A 135 -18.05 22.87 -3.79
N ILE A 136 -19.16 22.27 -3.33
CA ILE A 136 -20.51 22.79 -3.59
C ILE A 136 -20.74 24.14 -2.89
N LEU A 137 -20.21 24.31 -1.66
CA LEU A 137 -20.34 25.57 -0.93
C LEU A 137 -19.56 26.69 -1.60
N ALA A 138 -18.38 26.39 -2.15
CA ALA A 138 -17.62 27.36 -2.94
C ALA A 138 -18.39 27.84 -4.17
N GLU A 139 -19.06 26.95 -4.90
CA GLU A 139 -19.92 27.31 -6.04
C GLU A 139 -21.10 28.17 -5.59
N LEU A 140 -21.77 27.84 -4.47
CA LEU A 140 -22.87 28.63 -3.91
C LEU A 140 -22.45 30.07 -3.55
N LEU A 141 -21.22 30.21 -3.02
CA LEU A 141 -20.67 31.49 -2.58
C LEU A 141 -19.90 32.23 -3.69
N GLY A 142 -19.75 31.64 -4.87
CA GLY A 142 -18.94 32.20 -5.97
C GLY A 142 -17.45 32.37 -5.61
N LYS A 143 -16.92 31.44 -4.81
CA LYS A 143 -15.51 31.39 -4.39
C LYS A 143 -14.76 30.38 -5.24
N GLU A 144 -13.47 30.62 -5.45
CA GLU A 144 -12.61 29.63 -6.12
C GLU A 144 -11.96 28.72 -5.08
N VAL A 145 -12.01 27.41 -5.32
CA VAL A 145 -11.22 26.40 -4.58
C VAL A 145 -9.79 26.45 -5.09
N VAL A 146 -8.83 26.09 -4.26
CA VAL A 146 -7.42 26.09 -4.62
C VAL A 146 -7.17 25.18 -5.82
N ASP A 147 -6.65 25.77 -6.90
CA ASP A 147 -6.25 25.07 -8.12
C ASP A 147 -4.72 24.90 -8.13
N LEU A 148 -4.25 23.64 -8.06
CA LEU A 148 -2.83 23.31 -8.09
C LEU A 148 -2.31 23.00 -9.50
N SER A 149 -3.10 23.26 -10.55
CA SER A 149 -2.69 23.06 -11.95
C SER A 149 -1.75 24.15 -12.48
N VAL A 150 -1.76 25.33 -11.87
CA VAL A 150 -0.97 26.51 -12.31
C VAL A 150 0.01 26.92 -11.22
N LEU A 151 1.00 26.05 -10.97
CA LEU A 151 2.07 26.32 -10.00
C LEU A 151 3.36 26.78 -10.69
N PRO A 152 4.15 27.68 -10.06
CA PRO A 152 5.52 27.94 -10.50
C PRO A 152 6.38 26.66 -10.41
N GLU A 153 7.41 26.58 -11.24
CA GLU A 153 8.39 25.49 -11.14
C GLU A 153 9.04 25.44 -9.74
N ASN A 154 9.33 24.25 -9.27
CA ASN A 154 9.93 23.98 -7.96
C ASN A 154 9.08 24.51 -6.79
N THR A 155 7.77 24.36 -6.86
CA THR A 155 6.87 24.70 -5.75
C THR A 155 6.82 23.57 -4.72
N VAL A 156 6.94 23.92 -3.44
CA VAL A 156 6.59 23.03 -2.33
C VAL A 156 5.20 23.41 -1.85
N VAL A 157 4.26 22.50 -2.04
CA VAL A 157 2.85 22.66 -1.65
C VAL A 157 2.71 22.37 -0.18
N VAL A 158 2.16 23.32 0.59
CA VAL A 158 1.89 23.18 2.02
C VAL A 158 0.39 23.33 2.22
N VAL A 159 -0.25 22.30 2.76
CA VAL A 159 -1.71 22.23 2.96
C VAL A 159 -2.03 21.68 4.33
N HIS A 160 -3.24 21.91 4.82
CA HIS A 160 -3.72 21.28 6.04
C HIS A 160 -3.88 19.75 5.82
N ASP A 161 -4.61 19.38 4.78
CA ASP A 161 -4.69 18.02 4.25
C ASP A 161 -4.73 18.07 2.72
N LEU A 162 -4.21 17.03 2.08
CA LEU A 162 -4.22 16.95 0.62
C LEU A 162 -5.46 16.18 0.18
N THR A 163 -6.47 16.91 -0.28
CA THR A 163 -7.74 16.32 -0.72
C THR A 163 -7.63 15.69 -2.11
N PRO A 164 -8.51 14.72 -2.46
CA PRO A 164 -8.55 14.17 -3.80
C PRO A 164 -8.73 15.21 -4.90
N SER A 165 -9.57 16.23 -4.68
CA SER A 165 -9.80 17.32 -5.63
C SER A 165 -8.55 18.19 -5.85
N MET A 166 -7.76 18.45 -4.80
CA MET A 166 -6.48 19.14 -4.93
C MET A 166 -5.48 18.30 -5.74
N THR A 167 -5.41 17.00 -5.48
CA THR A 167 -4.46 16.10 -6.18
C THR A 167 -4.78 15.92 -7.65
N ALA A 168 -6.06 15.95 -8.02
CA ALA A 168 -6.50 15.88 -9.41
C ALA A 168 -5.95 17.02 -10.28
N THR A 169 -5.56 18.13 -9.66
CA THR A 169 -5.04 19.32 -10.36
C THR A 169 -3.52 19.45 -10.30
N ILE A 170 -2.81 18.59 -9.56
CA ILE A 170 -1.34 18.68 -9.41
C ILE A 170 -0.61 18.37 -10.73
N ASP A 171 0.15 19.32 -11.22
CA ASP A 171 1.18 19.08 -12.23
C ASP A 171 2.51 18.72 -11.54
N LYS A 172 2.85 17.42 -11.56
CA LYS A 172 4.09 16.92 -10.94
C LYS A 172 5.37 17.52 -11.49
N ALA A 173 5.35 18.13 -12.68
CA ALA A 173 6.52 18.77 -13.25
C ALA A 173 6.87 20.08 -12.50
N HIS A 174 5.91 20.69 -11.83
CA HIS A 174 6.06 21.95 -11.12
C HIS A 174 6.19 21.79 -9.60
N VAL A 175 5.77 20.61 -9.04
CA VAL A 175 5.77 20.38 -7.58
C VAL A 175 7.05 19.67 -7.15
N ALA A 176 7.87 20.36 -6.37
CA ALA A 176 9.11 19.81 -5.80
C ALA A 176 8.88 18.99 -4.53
N GLY A 177 7.79 19.24 -3.80
CA GLY A 177 7.49 18.52 -2.57
C GLY A 177 6.11 18.85 -2.01
N ILE A 178 5.61 17.97 -1.13
CA ILE A 178 4.32 18.14 -0.46
C ILE A 178 4.55 18.08 1.05
N VAL A 179 3.91 18.99 1.78
CA VAL A 179 3.90 19.03 3.25
C VAL A 179 2.47 19.19 3.73
N THR A 180 2.01 18.32 4.63
CA THR A 180 0.67 18.44 5.21
C THR A 180 0.71 18.52 6.74
N GLU A 181 -0.32 19.14 7.35
CA GLU A 181 -0.47 19.18 8.81
C GLU A 181 -1.05 17.87 9.36
N THR A 182 -1.80 17.15 8.55
CA THR A 182 -2.46 15.88 8.90
C THR A 182 -2.01 14.75 7.99
N GLY A 183 -2.52 13.55 8.22
CA GLY A 183 -2.27 12.39 7.39
C GLY A 183 -1.18 11.45 7.91
N GLY A 184 -1.41 10.15 7.78
CA GLY A 184 -0.48 9.07 8.12
C GLY A 184 0.09 8.39 6.87
N ARG A 185 0.93 7.36 7.08
CA ARG A 185 1.53 6.56 5.98
C ARG A 185 0.51 5.88 5.08
N THR A 186 -0.68 5.62 5.58
CA THR A 186 -1.79 4.96 4.87
C THR A 186 -2.87 5.93 4.40
N SER A 187 -2.71 7.25 4.66
CA SER A 187 -3.67 8.25 4.21
C SER A 187 -3.72 8.38 2.69
N HIS A 188 -4.82 8.90 2.17
CA HIS A 188 -4.97 9.26 0.74
C HIS A 188 -3.80 10.12 0.25
N SER A 189 -3.43 11.14 1.02
CA SER A 189 -2.32 12.04 0.73
C SER A 189 -0.99 11.30 0.54
N ALA A 190 -0.72 10.28 1.37
CA ALA A 190 0.48 9.45 1.26
C ALA A 190 0.45 8.55 0.02
N ILE A 191 -0.71 7.94 -0.28
CA ILE A 191 -0.89 7.07 -1.44
C ILE A 191 -0.64 7.85 -2.73
N ILE A 192 -1.27 9.02 -2.84
CA ILE A 192 -1.16 9.87 -4.03
C ILE A 192 0.24 10.45 -4.19
N ALA A 193 0.88 10.93 -3.10
CA ALA A 193 2.25 11.43 -3.17
C ALA A 193 3.23 10.35 -3.69
N ARG A 194 3.02 9.08 -3.27
CA ARG A 194 3.79 7.94 -3.79
C ARG A 194 3.49 7.63 -5.25
N ALA A 195 2.23 7.66 -5.67
CA ALA A 195 1.82 7.43 -7.06
C ALA A 195 2.39 8.49 -8.00
N LEU A 196 2.41 9.76 -7.56
CA LEU A 196 3.02 10.86 -8.29
C LEU A 196 4.56 10.89 -8.18
N GLU A 197 5.15 10.09 -7.29
CA GLU A 197 6.59 10.08 -6.97
C GLU A 197 7.12 11.47 -6.52
N ILE A 198 6.28 12.26 -5.83
CA ILE A 198 6.65 13.56 -5.28
C ILE A 198 7.11 13.37 -3.84
N PRO A 199 8.30 13.90 -3.43
CA PRO A 199 8.75 13.86 -2.04
C PRO A 199 7.70 14.45 -1.09
N ALA A 200 7.29 13.68 -0.04
CA ALA A 200 6.22 14.12 0.84
C ALA A 200 6.50 13.84 2.31
N VAL A 201 6.20 14.82 3.15
CA VAL A 201 6.24 14.73 4.62
C VAL A 201 4.89 15.16 5.17
N LEU A 202 4.20 14.25 5.85
CA LEU A 202 2.87 14.46 6.39
C LEU A 202 2.91 14.65 7.93
N SER A 203 1.80 15.11 8.49
CA SER A 203 1.67 15.35 9.95
C SER A 203 2.73 16.32 10.50
N VAL A 204 3.07 17.35 9.74
CA VAL A 204 3.95 18.43 10.18
C VAL A 204 3.12 19.48 10.90
N SER A 205 3.08 19.40 12.23
CA SER A 205 2.25 20.30 13.04
C SER A 205 2.48 21.77 12.77
N ASN A 206 1.41 22.53 12.57
CA ASN A 206 1.41 23.97 12.30
C ASN A 206 2.21 24.40 11.04
N SER A 207 2.39 23.52 10.06
CA SER A 207 3.15 23.84 8.84
C SER A 207 2.51 24.97 8.04
N CYS A 208 1.18 25.04 7.94
CA CYS A 208 0.47 26.11 7.23
C CYS A 208 0.64 27.50 7.85
N THR A 209 1.00 27.58 9.13
CA THR A 209 1.25 28.86 9.81
C THR A 209 2.74 29.18 9.97
N ALA A 210 3.56 28.15 10.10
CA ALA A 210 5.01 28.29 10.30
C ALA A 210 5.75 28.50 8.97
N LEU A 211 5.33 27.82 7.91
CA LEU A 211 5.86 27.99 6.56
C LEU A 211 5.07 29.10 5.84
N ARG A 212 5.76 30.00 5.18
CA ARG A 212 5.12 31.16 4.53
C ARG A 212 5.39 31.14 3.03
N ASN A 213 4.45 31.65 2.25
CA ASN A 213 4.63 31.82 0.82
C ASN A 213 5.93 32.54 0.49
N GLY A 214 6.70 31.98 -0.44
CA GLY A 214 7.98 32.53 -0.87
C GLY A 214 9.20 32.06 -0.05
N MET A 215 9.03 31.32 1.06
CA MET A 215 10.15 30.72 1.80
C MET A 215 10.79 29.60 0.98
N THR A 216 12.09 29.46 1.04
CA THR A 216 12.79 28.28 0.52
C THR A 216 12.74 27.17 1.55
N VAL A 217 12.35 25.96 1.12
CA VAL A 217 12.31 24.77 1.99
C VAL A 217 12.92 23.57 1.31
N VAL A 218 13.41 22.65 2.14
CA VAL A 218 13.80 21.31 1.75
C VAL A 218 12.81 20.32 2.36
N VAL A 219 12.31 19.38 1.55
CA VAL A 219 11.45 18.26 1.95
C VAL A 219 12.26 16.98 1.78
N ASP A 220 12.73 16.39 2.87
CA ASP A 220 13.38 15.06 2.88
C ASP A 220 12.32 14.00 3.20
N GLY A 221 11.65 13.51 2.15
CA GLY A 221 10.57 12.55 2.27
C GLY A 221 11.01 11.20 2.81
N GLY A 222 12.28 10.82 2.61
CA GLY A 222 12.84 9.58 3.16
C GLY A 222 13.02 9.64 4.68
N LYS A 223 13.38 10.80 5.22
CA LYS A 223 13.60 11.02 6.65
C LYS A 223 12.37 11.59 7.38
N GLY A 224 11.37 12.07 6.65
CA GLY A 224 10.22 12.77 7.23
C GLY A 224 10.59 14.13 7.82
N ILE A 225 11.53 14.87 7.18
CA ILE A 225 12.03 16.15 7.67
C ILE A 225 11.68 17.24 6.66
N VAL A 226 11.23 18.39 7.19
CA VAL A 226 11.10 19.65 6.44
C VAL A 226 12.02 20.69 7.06
N GLU A 227 12.92 21.25 6.27
CA GLU A 227 13.85 22.29 6.71
C GLU A 227 13.52 23.62 6.05
N ALA A 228 13.16 24.61 6.86
CA ALA A 228 12.73 25.94 6.41
C ALA A 228 13.89 26.96 6.49
N ASP A 229 14.03 27.75 5.42
CA ASP A 229 15.08 28.72 5.22
C ASP A 229 16.48 28.16 5.56
N PRO A 230 16.90 27.03 4.87
CA PRO A 230 18.23 26.47 5.08
C PRO A 230 19.31 27.50 4.74
N ASP A 231 20.43 27.45 5.48
CA ASP A 231 21.59 28.20 5.09
C ASP A 231 22.24 27.66 3.80
N GLU A 232 23.19 28.40 3.24
CA GLU A 232 23.84 28.03 1.98
C GLU A 232 24.54 26.66 2.07
N GLU A 233 25.12 26.32 3.23
CA GLU A 233 25.80 25.03 3.43
C GLU A 233 24.81 23.87 3.47
N THR A 234 23.74 24.02 4.21
CA THR A 234 22.64 23.03 4.30
C THR A 234 21.95 22.85 2.95
N LEU A 235 21.65 23.97 2.26
CA LEU A 235 21.03 23.90 0.93
C LEU A 235 21.93 23.16 -0.07
N ALA A 236 23.23 23.48 -0.08
CA ALA A 236 24.20 22.81 -0.96
C ALA A 236 24.29 21.30 -0.65
N ALA A 237 24.27 20.93 0.64
CA ALA A 237 24.30 19.54 1.05
C ALA A 237 23.04 18.77 0.58
N TYR A 238 21.85 19.37 0.69
CA TYR A 238 20.60 18.74 0.21
C TYR A 238 20.51 18.75 -1.32
N THR A 239 21.00 19.78 -2.00
CA THR A 239 21.10 19.79 -3.47
C THR A 239 21.96 18.63 -3.96
N ALA A 240 23.15 18.44 -3.37
CA ALA A 240 24.01 17.31 -3.72
C ALA A 240 23.34 15.95 -3.45
N LYS A 241 22.56 15.83 -2.37
CA LYS A 241 21.77 14.60 -2.09
C LYS A 241 20.65 14.40 -3.11
N ALA A 242 19.94 15.45 -3.50
CA ALA A 242 18.87 15.37 -4.51
C ALA A 242 19.44 14.95 -5.88
N GLU A 243 20.57 15.56 -6.28
CA GLU A 243 21.29 15.17 -7.51
C GLU A 243 21.78 13.72 -7.45
N ALA A 244 22.31 13.28 -6.32
CA ALA A 244 22.73 11.90 -6.13
C ALA A 244 21.55 10.91 -6.20
N PHE A 245 20.42 11.24 -5.58
CA PHE A 245 19.20 10.44 -5.64
C PHE A 245 18.65 10.34 -7.08
N ALA A 246 18.59 11.47 -7.80
CA ALA A 246 18.17 11.50 -9.20
C ALA A 246 19.13 10.71 -10.11
N ALA A 247 20.44 10.84 -9.89
CA ALA A 247 21.46 10.07 -10.62
C ALA A 247 21.37 8.57 -10.31
N GLU A 248 21.11 8.19 -9.06
CA GLU A 248 20.87 6.80 -8.68
C GLU A 248 19.64 6.25 -9.39
N LYS A 249 18.51 6.97 -9.34
CA LYS A 249 17.27 6.59 -10.04
C LYS A 249 17.50 6.41 -11.54
N ALA A 250 18.18 7.34 -12.19
CA ALA A 250 18.54 7.26 -13.61
C ALA A 250 19.47 6.07 -13.91
N ALA A 251 20.42 5.78 -13.00
CA ALA A 251 21.32 4.64 -13.13
C ALA A 251 20.58 3.30 -12.99
N LEU A 252 19.52 3.24 -12.18
CA LEU A 252 18.68 2.06 -12.01
C LEU A 252 17.91 1.70 -13.29
N GLU A 253 17.49 2.68 -14.08
CA GLU A 253 16.84 2.44 -15.37
C GLU A 253 17.70 1.61 -16.34
N ALA A 254 19.02 1.68 -16.22
CA ALA A 254 19.93 0.83 -16.99
C ALA A 254 19.80 -0.67 -16.67
N PHE A 255 19.09 -1.04 -15.60
CA PHE A 255 18.83 -2.43 -15.22
C PHE A 255 17.46 -2.93 -15.70
N ARG A 256 16.61 -2.07 -16.23
CA ARG A 256 15.33 -2.45 -16.84
C ARG A 256 15.54 -3.42 -18.00
N GLY A 257 14.75 -4.50 -18.03
CA GLY A 257 14.83 -5.55 -19.05
C GLY A 257 16.09 -6.43 -18.99
N LYS A 258 16.97 -6.23 -17.99
CA LYS A 258 18.10 -7.13 -17.79
C LYS A 258 17.68 -8.36 -16.97
N PRO A 259 18.29 -9.51 -17.22
CA PRO A 259 18.03 -10.69 -16.40
C PRO A 259 18.47 -10.47 -14.95
N SER A 260 17.68 -10.97 -14.00
CA SER A 260 18.00 -10.96 -12.57
C SER A 260 18.98 -12.09 -12.26
N VAL A 261 20.28 -11.79 -12.34
CA VAL A 261 21.36 -12.77 -12.15
C VAL A 261 22.47 -12.19 -11.29
N THR A 262 23.11 -13.05 -10.49
CA THR A 262 24.33 -12.69 -9.76
C THR A 262 25.49 -12.44 -10.72
N ALA A 263 26.59 -11.87 -10.24
CA ALA A 263 27.78 -11.60 -11.04
C ALA A 263 28.41 -12.89 -11.64
N ASP A 264 28.19 -14.03 -11.03
CA ASP A 264 28.61 -15.36 -11.50
C ASP A 264 27.50 -16.13 -12.25
N GLY A 265 26.37 -15.47 -12.55
CA GLY A 265 25.35 -15.99 -13.47
C GLY A 265 24.25 -16.85 -12.84
N ILE A 266 24.10 -16.86 -11.51
CA ILE A 266 23.01 -17.58 -10.84
C ILE A 266 21.72 -16.78 -11.02
N LYS A 267 20.71 -17.39 -11.60
CA LYS A 267 19.39 -16.76 -11.81
C LYS A 267 18.64 -16.59 -10.50
N LYS A 268 17.99 -15.46 -10.38
CA LYS A 268 17.01 -15.11 -9.34
C LYS A 268 15.73 -14.63 -10.00
N ILE A 269 14.65 -14.59 -9.23
CA ILE A 269 13.37 -14.02 -9.67
C ILE A 269 13.13 -12.78 -8.82
N ILE A 270 12.89 -11.63 -9.45
CA ILE A 270 12.47 -10.43 -8.74
C ILE A 270 10.98 -10.21 -9.04
N ALA A 271 10.18 -10.44 -8.00
CA ALA A 271 8.74 -10.39 -8.06
C ALA A 271 8.20 -9.13 -7.38
N CYS A 272 6.94 -8.81 -7.66
CA CYS A 272 6.23 -7.70 -7.04
C CYS A 272 5.20 -8.18 -6.02
N ASN A 273 5.02 -7.41 -4.94
CA ASN A 273 3.91 -7.54 -4.01
C ASN A 273 2.78 -6.62 -4.48
N ILE A 274 1.56 -7.14 -4.54
CA ILE A 274 0.36 -6.36 -4.90
C ILE A 274 -0.75 -6.54 -3.86
N GLY A 275 -1.60 -5.52 -3.71
CA GLY A 275 -2.81 -5.54 -2.87
C GLY A 275 -4.08 -5.82 -3.67
N ASN A 276 -4.14 -5.34 -4.91
CA ASN A 276 -5.29 -5.49 -5.78
C ASN A 276 -4.87 -5.75 -7.24
N PRO A 277 -5.81 -6.15 -8.12
CA PRO A 277 -5.52 -6.38 -9.53
C PRO A 277 -5.06 -5.13 -10.31
N ASP A 278 -5.36 -3.94 -9.82
CA ASP A 278 -5.02 -2.68 -10.49
C ASP A 278 -3.56 -2.26 -10.24
N ASP A 279 -2.87 -2.89 -9.29
CA ASP A 279 -1.44 -2.73 -9.06
C ASP A 279 -0.57 -3.40 -10.16
N VAL A 280 -1.15 -4.31 -10.96
CA VAL A 280 -0.39 -5.08 -11.96
C VAL A 280 0.28 -4.22 -13.03
N PRO A 281 -0.36 -3.20 -13.63
CA PRO A 281 0.32 -2.29 -14.55
C PRO A 281 1.57 -1.67 -13.94
N ASN A 282 1.46 -1.13 -12.72
CA ASN A 282 2.59 -0.55 -12.01
C ASN A 282 3.72 -1.56 -11.74
N ALA A 283 3.37 -2.80 -11.36
CA ALA A 283 4.36 -3.86 -11.20
C ALA A 283 5.13 -4.15 -12.50
N LEU A 284 4.41 -4.24 -13.63
CA LEU A 284 5.00 -4.48 -14.96
C LEU A 284 5.83 -3.29 -15.44
N ASP A 285 5.39 -2.07 -15.18
CA ASP A 285 6.13 -0.85 -15.51
C ASP A 285 7.46 -0.75 -14.76
N HIS A 286 7.55 -1.36 -13.56
CA HIS A 286 8.78 -1.49 -12.79
C HIS A 286 9.57 -2.77 -13.12
N ASP A 287 9.18 -3.48 -14.19
CA ASP A 287 9.89 -4.65 -14.71
C ASP A 287 9.86 -5.87 -13.75
N ALA A 288 8.73 -6.09 -13.08
CA ALA A 288 8.50 -7.29 -12.28
C ALA A 288 8.47 -8.54 -13.16
N GLU A 289 9.17 -9.60 -12.72
CA GLU A 289 9.23 -10.88 -13.42
C GLU A 289 8.09 -11.84 -13.01
N ALA A 290 7.45 -11.57 -11.86
CA ALA A 290 6.37 -12.36 -11.29
C ALA A 290 5.58 -11.53 -10.27
N ILE A 291 4.46 -12.06 -9.80
CA ILE A 291 3.78 -11.60 -8.58
C ILE A 291 4.08 -12.63 -7.49
N GLY A 292 4.97 -12.28 -6.55
CA GLY A 292 5.38 -13.17 -5.45
C GLY A 292 4.46 -13.09 -4.24
N LEU A 293 3.62 -12.05 -4.17
CA LEU A 293 2.55 -11.92 -3.18
C LEU A 293 1.39 -11.10 -3.74
N PHE A 294 0.25 -11.75 -3.94
CA PHE A 294 -1.03 -11.04 -4.02
C PHE A 294 -1.75 -11.19 -2.67
N ARG A 295 -1.92 -10.08 -1.98
CA ARG A 295 -2.60 -9.97 -0.69
C ARG A 295 -4.11 -10.00 -0.89
N SER A 296 -4.72 -11.20 -0.89
CA SER A 296 -6.14 -11.35 -1.20
C SER A 296 -7.07 -10.73 -0.16
N GLU A 297 -6.59 -10.46 1.06
CA GLU A 297 -7.39 -9.85 2.13
C GLU A 297 -7.99 -8.49 1.76
N PHE A 298 -7.34 -7.72 0.87
CA PHE A 298 -7.89 -6.44 0.42
C PHE A 298 -9.23 -6.61 -0.32
N LEU A 299 -9.42 -7.69 -1.08
CA LEU A 299 -10.71 -7.99 -1.71
C LEU A 299 -11.83 -8.18 -0.68
N PHE A 300 -11.48 -8.68 0.50
CA PHE A 300 -12.43 -8.88 1.59
C PHE A 300 -12.65 -7.60 2.39
N MET A 301 -11.60 -6.80 2.59
CA MET A 301 -11.68 -5.53 3.32
C MET A 301 -12.47 -4.48 2.53
N ASP A 302 -12.34 -4.46 1.21
CA ASP A 302 -13.02 -3.52 0.32
C ASP A 302 -14.48 -3.92 0.01
N SER A 303 -14.96 -5.04 0.56
CA SER A 303 -16.31 -5.55 0.35
C SER A 303 -17.21 -5.34 1.57
N ALA A 304 -18.50 -5.03 1.33
CA ALA A 304 -19.50 -4.89 2.39
C ALA A 304 -20.00 -6.26 2.93
N GLU A 305 -19.77 -7.33 2.18
CA GLU A 305 -20.14 -8.71 2.50
C GLU A 305 -19.07 -9.68 1.97
N LEU A 306 -19.18 -10.95 2.34
CA LEU A 306 -18.21 -11.96 1.90
C LEU A 306 -18.15 -12.04 0.37
N PRO A 307 -16.99 -11.78 -0.27
CA PRO A 307 -16.85 -11.83 -1.71
C PRO A 307 -17.24 -13.20 -2.27
N SER A 308 -18.11 -13.23 -3.27
CA SER A 308 -18.53 -14.43 -3.95
C SER A 308 -17.38 -15.15 -4.67
N GLU A 309 -17.56 -16.42 -5.02
CA GLU A 309 -16.60 -17.15 -5.86
C GLU A 309 -16.31 -16.45 -7.19
N GLU A 310 -17.34 -15.81 -7.79
CA GLU A 310 -17.21 -15.15 -9.09
C GLU A 310 -16.41 -13.83 -9.00
N GLU A 311 -16.63 -13.03 -7.96
CA GLU A 311 -15.86 -11.81 -7.72
C GLU A 311 -14.40 -12.12 -7.48
N GLN A 312 -14.09 -13.06 -6.58
CA GLN A 312 -12.73 -13.50 -6.32
C GLN A 312 -12.08 -14.11 -7.57
N PHE A 313 -12.80 -14.95 -8.31
CA PHE A 313 -12.31 -15.52 -9.57
C PHE A 313 -11.95 -14.46 -10.59
N ASN A 314 -12.80 -13.42 -10.76
CA ASN A 314 -12.55 -12.36 -11.72
C ASN A 314 -11.30 -11.55 -11.34
N ALA A 315 -11.09 -11.24 -10.05
CA ALA A 315 -9.90 -10.55 -9.56
C ALA A 315 -8.62 -11.39 -9.82
N TYR A 316 -8.62 -12.65 -9.43
CA TYR A 316 -7.45 -13.54 -9.61
C TYR A 316 -7.16 -13.82 -11.09
N ARG A 317 -8.19 -14.01 -11.92
CA ARG A 317 -8.06 -14.19 -13.37
C ARG A 317 -7.46 -12.95 -14.04
N LYS A 318 -7.86 -11.73 -13.63
CA LYS A 318 -7.32 -10.48 -14.17
C LYS A 318 -5.80 -10.44 -14.00
N VAL A 319 -5.30 -10.74 -12.81
CA VAL A 319 -3.86 -10.81 -12.52
C VAL A 319 -3.18 -11.93 -13.29
N ALA A 320 -3.70 -13.16 -13.22
CA ALA A 320 -3.10 -14.32 -13.89
C ALA A 320 -2.96 -14.12 -15.41
N SER A 321 -3.99 -13.52 -16.04
CA SER A 321 -3.97 -13.25 -17.49
C SER A 321 -2.98 -12.16 -17.89
N ALA A 322 -2.79 -11.15 -17.04
CA ALA A 322 -1.90 -10.03 -17.32
C ALA A 322 -0.41 -10.44 -17.29
N LEU A 323 -0.04 -11.43 -16.47
CA LEU A 323 1.34 -11.92 -16.31
C LEU A 323 1.80 -12.86 -17.43
N LYS A 324 0.94 -13.21 -18.38
CA LYS A 324 1.29 -13.99 -19.60
C LYS A 324 2.04 -15.30 -19.32
N GLY A 325 1.73 -15.97 -18.21
CA GLY A 325 2.34 -17.24 -17.81
C GLY A 325 3.50 -17.11 -16.81
N ALA A 326 3.87 -15.92 -16.39
CA ALA A 326 4.75 -15.74 -15.24
C ALA A 326 4.00 -16.10 -13.94
N PRO A 327 4.71 -16.56 -12.88
CA PRO A 327 4.11 -16.99 -11.63
C PRO A 327 3.31 -15.88 -10.93
N VAL A 328 2.16 -16.27 -10.37
CA VAL A 328 1.31 -15.43 -9.53
C VAL A 328 1.01 -16.19 -8.23
N ILE A 329 1.68 -15.81 -7.16
CA ILE A 329 1.46 -16.40 -5.83
C ILE A 329 0.38 -15.61 -5.13
N ILE A 330 -0.76 -16.27 -4.86
CA ILE A 330 -1.91 -15.64 -4.20
C ILE A 330 -2.02 -16.20 -2.79
N ARG A 331 -1.91 -15.32 -1.81
CA ARG A 331 -2.09 -15.65 -0.40
C ARG A 331 -3.57 -15.83 -0.10
N THR A 332 -3.94 -16.95 0.52
CA THR A 332 -5.30 -17.12 1.02
C THR A 332 -5.56 -16.18 2.18
N LEU A 333 -6.81 -16.01 2.55
CA LEU A 333 -7.28 -15.00 3.50
C LEU A 333 -6.43 -14.94 4.77
N ASP A 334 -5.82 -13.77 5.00
CA ASP A 334 -5.07 -13.43 6.21
C ASP A 334 -5.79 -12.29 6.93
N VAL A 335 -6.85 -12.63 7.63
CA VAL A 335 -7.69 -11.73 8.42
C VAL A 335 -7.52 -12.02 9.91
N GLY A 336 -7.70 -11.01 10.73
CA GLY A 336 -7.43 -11.00 12.17
C GLY A 336 -6.13 -10.24 12.50
N GLY A 337 -5.78 -10.13 13.77
CA GLY A 337 -4.68 -9.29 14.20
C GLY A 337 -5.06 -7.80 14.14
N ASP A 338 -4.47 -7.07 13.21
CA ASP A 338 -4.73 -5.65 12.93
C ASP A 338 -5.80 -5.41 11.85
N LYS A 339 -6.30 -6.49 11.21
CA LYS A 339 -7.28 -6.43 10.12
C LYS A 339 -8.64 -6.88 10.60
N GLU A 340 -9.49 -5.94 10.96
CA GLU A 340 -10.87 -6.21 11.33
C GLU A 340 -11.78 -6.15 10.10
N ILE A 341 -12.56 -7.22 9.86
CA ILE A 341 -13.59 -7.28 8.82
C ILE A 341 -14.93 -7.49 9.52
N PRO A 342 -15.78 -6.45 9.62
CA PRO A 342 -16.98 -6.46 10.46
C PRO A 342 -17.94 -7.62 10.17
N TYR A 343 -18.18 -7.94 8.90
CA TYR A 343 -19.12 -9.00 8.50
C TYR A 343 -18.62 -10.43 8.79
N LEU A 344 -17.34 -10.62 9.15
CA LEU A 344 -16.83 -11.91 9.59
C LEU A 344 -17.13 -12.20 11.07
N HIS A 345 -17.63 -11.21 11.80
CA HIS A 345 -18.03 -11.31 13.21
C HIS A 345 -16.99 -11.99 14.11
N MET A 346 -15.72 -11.67 13.89
CA MET A 346 -14.61 -12.23 14.68
C MET A 346 -14.68 -11.71 16.11
N VAL A 347 -14.45 -12.60 17.06
CA VAL A 347 -14.46 -12.24 18.48
C VAL A 347 -13.19 -11.43 18.79
N LYS A 348 -13.33 -10.32 19.52
CA LYS A 348 -12.18 -9.55 19.97
C LYS A 348 -11.36 -10.34 20.98
N GLU A 349 -10.07 -10.46 20.72
CA GLU A 349 -9.12 -11.22 21.53
C GLU A 349 -8.13 -10.27 22.23
N ASP A 350 -7.57 -10.70 23.37
CA ASP A 350 -6.56 -9.91 24.08
C ASP A 350 -5.22 -9.83 23.32
N ASN A 351 -4.91 -10.86 22.52
CA ASN A 351 -3.70 -10.95 21.70
C ASN A 351 -4.03 -11.39 20.27
N PRO A 352 -4.65 -10.54 19.46
CA PRO A 352 -5.19 -10.91 18.16
C PRO A 352 -4.16 -11.49 17.19
N PHE A 353 -2.91 -11.00 17.22
CA PHE A 353 -1.83 -11.52 16.38
C PHE A 353 -1.48 -12.98 16.67
N MET A 354 -1.68 -13.46 17.90
CA MET A 354 -1.47 -14.86 18.33
C MET A 354 -2.77 -15.66 18.38
N GLY A 355 -3.87 -15.07 17.94
CA GLY A 355 -5.22 -15.58 18.11
C GLY A 355 -5.77 -16.37 16.93
N PHE A 356 -7.07 -16.27 16.75
CA PHE A 356 -7.89 -16.95 15.76
C PHE A 356 -7.89 -16.17 14.44
N ARG A 357 -6.80 -16.30 13.67
CA ARG A 357 -6.59 -15.58 12.40
C ARG A 357 -6.10 -16.50 11.30
N ALA A 358 -6.11 -16.01 10.07
CA ALA A 358 -5.51 -16.62 8.88
C ALA A 358 -5.94 -18.09 8.68
N VAL A 359 -5.01 -19.02 8.49
CA VAL A 359 -5.31 -20.45 8.26
C VAL A 359 -6.18 -21.06 9.35
N ARG A 360 -6.06 -20.60 10.60
CA ARG A 360 -6.88 -21.09 11.72
C ARG A 360 -8.35 -20.74 11.54
N TYR A 361 -8.62 -19.48 11.14
CA TYR A 361 -9.97 -19.04 10.78
C TYR A 361 -10.51 -19.81 9.58
N CYS A 362 -9.70 -19.94 8.53
CA CYS A 362 -10.07 -20.61 7.30
C CYS A 362 -10.45 -22.09 7.53
N LEU A 363 -9.66 -22.83 8.29
CA LEU A 363 -9.93 -24.24 8.60
C LEU A 363 -11.14 -24.44 9.51
N ALA A 364 -11.44 -23.48 10.38
CA ALA A 364 -12.64 -23.51 11.21
C ALA A 364 -13.92 -23.12 10.41
N ASN A 365 -13.78 -22.46 9.25
CA ASN A 365 -14.87 -22.05 8.37
C ASN A 365 -14.68 -22.64 6.95
N PRO A 366 -14.68 -23.98 6.79
CA PRO A 366 -14.26 -24.63 5.55
C PRO A 366 -15.17 -24.29 4.36
N ASP A 367 -16.46 -24.04 4.57
CA ASP A 367 -17.39 -23.68 3.48
C ASP A 367 -17.03 -22.32 2.88
N GLN A 368 -16.70 -21.34 3.70
CA GLN A 368 -16.22 -20.03 3.25
C GLN A 368 -14.84 -20.16 2.58
N TYR A 369 -13.95 -20.95 3.16
CA TYR A 369 -12.62 -21.15 2.61
C TYR A 369 -12.66 -21.83 1.23
N LYS A 370 -13.56 -22.78 1.02
CA LYS A 370 -13.76 -23.42 -0.29
C LYS A 370 -14.16 -22.41 -1.37
N VAL A 371 -14.93 -21.38 -1.06
CA VAL A 371 -15.26 -20.31 -2.02
C VAL A 371 -13.98 -19.70 -2.59
N GLN A 372 -13.01 -19.35 -1.74
CA GLN A 372 -11.73 -18.82 -2.16
C GLN A 372 -10.89 -19.85 -2.92
N LEU A 373 -10.76 -21.08 -2.40
CA LEU A 373 -9.98 -22.14 -3.04
C LEU A 373 -10.51 -22.49 -4.44
N ARG A 374 -11.83 -22.54 -4.62
CA ARG A 374 -12.47 -22.75 -5.92
C ARG A 374 -12.20 -21.62 -6.89
N ALA A 375 -12.27 -20.36 -6.42
CA ALA A 375 -11.93 -19.19 -7.23
C ALA A 375 -10.47 -19.22 -7.71
N LEU A 376 -9.53 -19.57 -6.82
CA LEU A 376 -8.10 -19.73 -7.15
C LEU A 376 -7.87 -20.86 -8.16
N LEU A 377 -8.49 -22.01 -7.96
CA LEU A 377 -8.43 -23.13 -8.91
C LEU A 377 -8.95 -22.72 -10.28
N ARG A 378 -10.12 -22.07 -10.37
CA ARG A 378 -10.67 -21.57 -11.63
C ARG A 378 -9.74 -20.58 -12.31
N ALA A 379 -9.13 -19.67 -11.55
CA ALA A 379 -8.19 -18.69 -12.08
C ALA A 379 -6.91 -19.34 -12.65
N SER A 380 -6.47 -20.46 -12.12
CA SER A 380 -5.29 -21.20 -12.58
C SER A 380 -5.42 -21.75 -14.02
N ALA A 381 -6.61 -21.75 -14.59
CA ALA A 381 -6.81 -22.05 -16.03
C ALA A 381 -6.32 -20.92 -16.95
N PHE A 382 -6.00 -19.73 -16.41
CA PHE A 382 -5.67 -18.52 -17.17
C PHE A 382 -4.22 -18.05 -17.00
N GLY A 383 -3.44 -18.69 -16.12
CA GLY A 383 -2.03 -18.38 -15.89
C GLY A 383 -1.41 -19.29 -14.82
N ASP A 384 -0.15 -19.08 -14.50
CA ASP A 384 0.58 -19.85 -13.48
C ASP A 384 0.24 -19.34 -12.06
N VAL A 385 -0.95 -19.70 -11.59
CA VAL A 385 -1.42 -19.36 -10.24
C VAL A 385 -0.94 -20.39 -9.25
N LYS A 386 -0.39 -19.92 -8.11
CA LYS A 386 0.03 -20.73 -6.96
C LYS A 386 -0.74 -20.27 -5.72
N ILE A 387 -1.10 -21.20 -4.86
CA ILE A 387 -1.81 -20.95 -3.61
C ILE A 387 -0.80 -20.87 -2.47
N MET A 388 -0.86 -19.82 -1.65
CA MET A 388 0.00 -19.64 -0.48
C MET A 388 -0.82 -19.57 0.81
N ILE A 389 -0.54 -20.45 1.76
CA ILE A 389 -1.23 -20.53 3.05
C ILE A 389 -0.49 -19.66 4.07
N PRO A 390 -1.13 -18.62 4.67
CA PRO A 390 -0.51 -17.77 5.68
C PRO A 390 -0.52 -18.42 7.08
N LEU A 391 0.35 -17.94 7.96
CA LEU A 391 0.40 -18.19 9.41
C LEU A 391 0.46 -19.68 9.80
N VAL A 392 1.13 -20.50 9.00
CA VAL A 392 1.28 -21.93 9.27
C VAL A 392 2.14 -22.15 10.51
N THR A 393 1.75 -23.09 11.35
CA THR A 393 2.48 -23.48 12.57
C THR A 393 2.81 -24.96 12.65
N CYS A 394 2.10 -25.83 11.92
CA CYS A 394 2.30 -27.27 11.93
C CYS A 394 1.96 -27.92 10.58
N VAL A 395 2.39 -29.16 10.42
CA VAL A 395 2.17 -29.95 9.18
C VAL A 395 0.68 -30.23 8.95
N GLU A 396 -0.08 -30.44 10.02
CA GLU A 396 -1.50 -30.78 9.97
C GLU A 396 -2.33 -29.67 9.30
N GLU A 397 -1.97 -28.40 9.50
CA GLU A 397 -2.64 -27.26 8.85
C GLU A 397 -2.47 -27.33 7.33
N VAL A 398 -1.26 -27.62 6.85
CA VAL A 398 -0.97 -27.73 5.41
C VAL A 398 -1.71 -28.91 4.79
N VAL A 399 -1.68 -30.08 5.46
CA VAL A 399 -2.37 -31.28 4.98
C VAL A 399 -3.87 -31.04 4.89
N ALA A 400 -4.48 -30.42 5.92
CA ALA A 400 -5.92 -30.12 5.91
C ALA A 400 -6.31 -29.16 4.77
N VAL A 401 -5.50 -28.13 4.48
CA VAL A 401 -5.79 -27.26 3.34
C VAL A 401 -5.65 -28.00 2.01
N LYS A 402 -4.60 -28.82 1.83
CA LYS A 402 -4.45 -29.62 0.61
C LYS A 402 -5.63 -30.60 0.41
N GLU A 403 -6.17 -31.18 1.48
CA GLU A 403 -7.38 -32.01 1.41
C GLU A 403 -8.60 -31.20 0.94
N LEU A 404 -8.77 -29.95 1.40
CA LEU A 404 -9.82 -29.06 0.92
C LEU A 404 -9.64 -28.69 -0.55
N VAL A 405 -8.39 -28.45 -0.99
CA VAL A 405 -8.08 -28.18 -2.41
C VAL A 405 -8.49 -29.38 -3.28
N GLU A 406 -8.18 -30.61 -2.87
CA GLU A 406 -8.59 -31.81 -3.62
C GLU A 406 -10.12 -31.99 -3.66
N GLN A 407 -10.83 -31.66 -2.58
CA GLN A 407 -12.29 -31.64 -2.59
C GLN A 407 -12.83 -30.62 -3.60
N CYS A 408 -12.28 -29.40 -3.61
CA CYS A 408 -12.66 -28.36 -4.57
C CYS A 408 -12.36 -28.76 -6.03
N LYS A 409 -11.24 -29.45 -6.28
CA LYS A 409 -10.93 -30.01 -7.62
C LYS A 409 -11.99 -31.03 -8.06
N ALA A 410 -12.42 -31.92 -7.16
CA ALA A 410 -13.47 -32.89 -7.47
C ALA A 410 -14.80 -32.21 -7.80
N GLU A 411 -15.23 -31.23 -6.99
CA GLU A 411 -16.44 -30.43 -7.22
C GLU A 411 -16.41 -29.70 -8.58
N LEU A 412 -15.31 -29.00 -8.87
CA LEU A 412 -15.13 -28.28 -10.14
C LEU A 412 -15.10 -29.21 -11.35
N THR A 413 -14.57 -30.44 -11.18
CA THR A 413 -14.56 -31.46 -12.23
C THR A 413 -15.99 -31.95 -12.53
N GLU A 414 -16.80 -32.17 -11.51
CA GLU A 414 -18.22 -32.52 -11.67
C GLU A 414 -19.01 -31.42 -12.37
N GLU A 415 -18.68 -30.16 -12.11
CA GLU A 415 -19.25 -28.98 -12.76
C GLU A 415 -18.71 -28.74 -14.19
N GLY A 416 -17.71 -29.47 -14.62
CA GLY A 416 -17.05 -29.28 -15.93
C GLY A 416 -16.25 -27.98 -16.03
N ARG A 417 -15.82 -27.42 -14.92
CA ARG A 417 -14.98 -26.22 -14.86
C ARG A 417 -13.52 -26.57 -15.12
N LYS A 418 -12.80 -25.68 -15.80
CA LYS A 418 -11.36 -25.86 -16.10
C LYS A 418 -10.51 -25.27 -14.98
N PHE A 419 -9.43 -25.95 -14.62
CA PHE A 419 -8.40 -25.51 -13.68
C PHE A 419 -7.08 -26.24 -13.96
N ASN A 420 -5.98 -25.79 -13.34
CA ASN A 420 -4.71 -26.50 -13.36
C ASN A 420 -4.74 -27.64 -12.32
N GLU A 421 -4.72 -28.89 -12.78
CA GLU A 421 -4.72 -30.06 -11.89
C GLU A 421 -3.48 -30.13 -10.99
N ASN A 422 -2.36 -29.55 -11.46
CA ASN A 422 -1.06 -29.53 -10.77
C ASN A 422 -0.78 -28.18 -10.11
N ILE A 423 -1.81 -27.47 -9.66
CA ILE A 423 -1.61 -26.20 -8.95
C ILE A 423 -0.76 -26.41 -7.70
N GLU A 424 0.29 -25.62 -7.54
CA GLU A 424 1.17 -25.67 -6.38
C GLU A 424 0.51 -25.02 -5.16
N VAL A 425 0.64 -25.68 -4.01
CA VAL A 425 0.16 -25.21 -2.70
C VAL A 425 1.33 -25.08 -1.76
N GLY A 426 1.83 -23.87 -1.61
CA GLY A 426 2.94 -23.53 -0.70
C GLY A 426 2.46 -22.84 0.57
N ILE A 427 3.40 -22.45 1.38
CA ILE A 427 3.15 -21.80 2.67
C ILE A 427 3.93 -20.50 2.84
N MET A 428 3.36 -19.59 3.60
CA MET A 428 4.11 -18.46 4.15
C MET A 428 4.77 -18.91 5.45
N VAL A 429 6.12 -18.90 5.47
CA VAL A 429 6.89 -19.24 6.67
C VAL A 429 7.16 -17.95 7.42
N GLU A 430 6.34 -17.69 8.43
CA GLU A 430 6.33 -16.42 9.16
C GLU A 430 6.16 -16.58 10.68
N THR A 431 6.17 -17.84 11.15
CA THR A 431 6.13 -18.16 12.57
C THR A 431 7.40 -18.86 13.03
N PRO A 432 7.85 -18.68 14.27
CA PRO A 432 8.99 -19.46 14.82
C PRO A 432 8.74 -20.97 14.78
N ALA A 433 7.50 -21.41 14.95
CA ALA A 433 7.13 -22.82 14.86
C ALA A 433 7.39 -23.37 13.45
N ALA A 434 6.92 -22.68 12.41
CA ALA A 434 7.16 -23.09 11.02
C ALA A 434 8.65 -23.03 10.67
N SER A 435 9.39 -22.03 11.18
CA SER A 435 10.85 -21.95 11.01
C SER A 435 11.56 -23.16 11.61
N LEU A 436 11.19 -23.58 12.81
CA LEU A 436 11.80 -24.74 13.48
C LEU A 436 11.44 -26.07 12.80
N LEU A 437 10.25 -26.15 12.18
CA LEU A 437 9.76 -27.33 11.47
C LEU A 437 9.95 -27.24 9.95
N ALA A 438 10.77 -26.32 9.45
CA ALA A 438 10.91 -26.06 8.03
C ALA A 438 11.29 -27.31 7.22
N ASP A 439 12.11 -28.20 7.78
CA ASP A 439 12.48 -29.47 7.15
C ASP A 439 11.26 -30.42 6.97
N ARG A 440 10.31 -30.43 7.92
CA ARG A 440 9.10 -31.25 7.86
C ARG A 440 8.03 -30.62 6.99
N LEU A 441 7.88 -29.30 7.07
CA LEU A 441 6.94 -28.56 6.24
C LEU A 441 7.33 -28.61 4.75
N ALA A 442 8.63 -28.66 4.44
CA ALA A 442 9.12 -28.83 3.08
C ALA A 442 8.79 -30.21 2.45
N GLU A 443 8.45 -31.22 3.26
CA GLU A 443 8.01 -32.53 2.75
C GLU A 443 6.54 -32.49 2.24
N VAL A 444 5.74 -31.50 2.67
CA VAL A 444 4.32 -31.41 2.36
C VAL A 444 3.91 -30.14 1.60
N ALA A 445 4.71 -29.09 1.62
CA ALA A 445 4.49 -27.87 0.86
C ALA A 445 5.21 -27.90 -0.48
N ASP A 446 4.63 -27.29 -1.51
CA ASP A 446 5.23 -27.27 -2.85
C ASP A 446 6.24 -26.13 -3.03
N PHE A 447 6.15 -25.08 -2.22
CA PHE A 447 7.11 -23.98 -2.13
C PHE A 447 7.01 -23.28 -0.77
N PHE A 448 8.03 -22.47 -0.45
CA PHE A 448 8.03 -21.55 0.68
C PHE A 448 8.08 -20.09 0.20
N SER A 449 7.37 -19.21 0.89
CA SER A 449 7.59 -17.78 0.84
C SER A 449 7.76 -17.25 2.27
N ILE A 450 8.80 -16.47 2.53
CA ILE A 450 9.11 -16.01 3.89
C ILE A 450 8.43 -14.69 4.16
N GLY A 451 7.53 -14.65 5.15
CA GLY A 451 6.87 -13.44 5.65
C GLY A 451 7.69 -12.80 6.77
N THR A 452 8.71 -12.00 6.41
CA THR A 452 9.66 -11.47 7.40
C THR A 452 9.01 -10.55 8.43
N ASN A 453 7.93 -9.86 8.08
CA ASN A 453 7.28 -8.93 9.01
C ASN A 453 6.75 -9.67 10.26
N ASP A 454 5.94 -10.70 10.07
CA ASP A 454 5.41 -11.50 11.17
C ASP A 454 6.52 -12.36 11.81
N LEU A 455 7.44 -12.92 11.00
CA LEU A 455 8.57 -13.70 11.51
C LEU A 455 9.45 -12.91 12.48
N ILE A 456 9.77 -11.65 12.18
CA ILE A 456 10.52 -10.77 13.08
C ILE A 456 9.71 -10.52 14.34
N GLY A 457 8.43 -10.10 14.20
CA GLY A 457 7.54 -9.81 15.32
C GLY A 457 7.46 -10.97 16.30
N TYR A 458 7.16 -12.17 15.82
CA TYR A 458 7.05 -13.35 16.68
C TYR A 458 8.38 -13.85 17.23
N THR A 459 9.48 -13.79 16.44
CA THR A 459 10.80 -14.22 16.90
C THR A 459 11.34 -13.31 17.98
N MET A 460 11.16 -12.00 17.82
CA MET A 460 11.66 -10.99 18.74
C MET A 460 10.65 -10.61 19.83
N CYS A 461 9.42 -11.13 19.77
CA CYS A 461 8.30 -10.74 20.65
C CYS A 461 8.09 -9.22 20.65
N ALA A 462 8.18 -8.59 19.48
CA ALA A 462 8.09 -7.15 19.30
C ALA A 462 6.95 -6.81 18.35
N ASP A 463 6.03 -5.98 18.81
CA ASP A 463 4.93 -5.44 18.01
C ASP A 463 5.49 -4.33 17.07
N ARG A 464 5.26 -4.47 15.77
CA ARG A 464 5.68 -3.50 14.74
C ARG A 464 5.03 -2.13 14.90
N GLY A 465 3.83 -2.07 15.52
CA GLY A 465 3.09 -0.84 15.78
C GLY A 465 3.52 -0.14 17.08
N ASN A 466 4.44 -0.69 17.86
CA ASN A 466 4.88 -0.13 19.13
C ASN A 466 6.21 0.61 19.00
N ASP A 467 6.15 1.93 18.87
CA ASP A 467 7.33 2.79 18.70
C ASP A 467 8.33 2.67 19.86
N THR A 468 7.86 2.35 21.08
CA THR A 468 8.72 2.24 22.28
C THR A 468 9.72 1.11 22.18
N ILE A 469 9.40 0.03 21.46
CA ILE A 469 10.22 -1.15 21.26
C ILE A 469 10.62 -1.39 19.80
N SER A 470 10.45 -0.39 18.94
CA SER A 470 10.76 -0.48 17.50
C SER A 470 12.20 -0.89 17.23
N ASN A 471 13.13 -0.59 18.16
CA ASN A 471 14.52 -1.04 18.10
C ASN A 471 14.68 -2.56 18.17
N LEU A 472 13.71 -3.30 18.69
CA LEU A 472 13.71 -4.77 18.72
C LEU A 472 13.13 -5.37 17.41
N TYR A 473 12.34 -4.61 16.68
CA TYR A 473 11.74 -5.05 15.42
C TYR A 473 12.69 -4.80 14.25
N GLN A 474 13.73 -5.64 14.12
CA GLN A 474 14.77 -5.53 13.10
C GLN A 474 15.20 -6.90 12.58
N VAL A 475 15.46 -6.99 11.28
CA VAL A 475 15.91 -8.23 10.62
C VAL A 475 17.33 -8.65 10.98
N TYR A 476 18.17 -7.70 11.41
CA TYR A 476 19.61 -7.94 11.67
C TYR A 476 19.90 -8.69 12.98
N TYR A 477 18.90 -8.98 13.80
CA TYR A 477 19.11 -9.80 14.98
C TYR A 477 19.59 -11.21 14.59
N PRO A 478 20.64 -11.74 15.27
CA PRO A 478 21.16 -13.08 14.97
C PRO A 478 20.10 -14.20 15.07
N ALA A 479 19.09 -14.05 15.90
CA ALA A 479 17.98 -14.99 15.99
C ALA A 479 17.16 -15.02 14.69
N VAL A 480 16.88 -13.86 14.11
CA VAL A 480 16.14 -13.73 12.84
C VAL A 480 16.99 -14.29 11.69
N LEU A 481 18.27 -13.92 11.60
CA LEU A 481 19.18 -14.42 10.55
C LEU A 481 19.30 -15.94 10.57
N ARG A 482 19.39 -16.54 11.76
CA ARG A 482 19.43 -18.01 11.90
C ARG A 482 18.12 -18.66 11.49
N SER A 483 16.98 -18.01 11.79
CA SER A 483 15.66 -18.46 11.35
C SER A 483 15.56 -18.43 9.83
N LEU A 484 15.93 -17.32 9.18
CA LEU A 484 15.93 -17.18 7.72
C LEU A 484 16.82 -18.25 7.05
N LYS A 485 18.03 -18.42 7.55
CA LYS A 485 18.94 -19.46 7.05
C LYS A 485 18.32 -20.85 7.14
N ASN A 486 17.76 -21.20 8.31
CA ASN A 486 17.14 -22.51 8.51
C ASN A 486 16.00 -22.78 7.54
N ILE A 487 15.13 -21.78 7.31
CA ILE A 487 14.00 -21.89 6.39
C ILE A 487 14.50 -22.11 4.96
N ILE A 488 15.43 -21.25 4.50
CA ILE A 488 15.90 -21.28 3.12
C ILE A 488 16.65 -22.60 2.85
N GLU A 489 17.60 -22.97 3.70
CA GLU A 489 18.36 -24.20 3.52
C GLU A 489 17.50 -25.47 3.61
N SER A 490 16.44 -25.47 4.43
CA SER A 490 15.50 -26.59 4.52
C SER A 490 14.71 -26.77 3.22
N GLY A 491 14.18 -25.68 2.64
CA GLY A 491 13.47 -25.74 1.35
C GLY A 491 14.40 -26.13 0.20
N VAL A 492 15.59 -25.53 0.12
CA VAL A 492 16.61 -25.87 -0.89
C VAL A 492 17.00 -27.34 -0.80
N LYS A 493 17.21 -27.86 0.40
CA LYS A 493 17.53 -29.28 0.62
C LYS A 493 16.40 -30.21 0.20
N ALA A 494 15.17 -29.80 0.39
CA ALA A 494 13.99 -30.56 -0.06
C ALA A 494 13.73 -30.45 -1.57
N GLY A 495 14.40 -29.51 -2.26
CA GLY A 495 14.25 -29.28 -3.70
C GLY A 495 13.00 -28.47 -4.05
N ILE A 496 12.46 -27.69 -3.13
CA ILE A 496 11.34 -26.79 -3.36
C ILE A 496 11.84 -25.34 -3.50
N MET A 497 11.10 -24.52 -4.25
CA MET A 497 11.38 -23.10 -4.40
C MET A 497 11.22 -22.38 -3.05
N VAL A 498 12.14 -21.48 -2.73
CA VAL A 498 12.04 -20.61 -1.56
C VAL A 498 12.09 -19.15 -2.01
N GLY A 499 11.00 -18.44 -1.76
CA GLY A 499 10.88 -16.99 -1.95
C GLY A 499 10.82 -16.24 -0.62
N MET A 500 10.83 -14.91 -0.72
CA MET A 500 10.61 -13.99 0.39
C MET A 500 9.75 -12.83 -0.08
N CYS A 501 8.66 -12.56 0.61
CA CYS A 501 7.73 -11.47 0.28
C CYS A 501 7.59 -10.40 1.38
N GLY A 502 8.30 -10.56 2.49
CA GLY A 502 8.40 -9.51 3.50
C GLY A 502 9.33 -8.37 3.06
N GLU A 503 9.26 -7.24 3.77
CA GLU A 503 10.03 -6.03 3.43
C GLU A 503 11.54 -6.25 3.38
N ALA A 504 12.06 -7.23 4.11
CA ALA A 504 13.47 -7.59 4.12
C ALA A 504 13.98 -8.13 2.78
N ALA A 505 13.10 -8.55 1.87
CA ALA A 505 13.49 -8.98 0.52
C ALA A 505 14.10 -7.86 -0.32
N ALA A 506 13.74 -6.60 -0.03
CA ALA A 506 14.23 -5.40 -0.72
C ALA A 506 15.40 -4.73 0.01
N ASP A 507 15.90 -5.31 1.09
CA ASP A 507 17.01 -4.75 1.85
C ASP A 507 18.36 -5.08 1.18
N PRO A 508 19.03 -4.09 0.55
CA PRO A 508 20.27 -4.34 -0.19
C PRO A 508 21.42 -4.84 0.69
N LEU A 509 21.36 -4.61 2.00
CA LEU A 509 22.34 -5.16 2.94
C LEU A 509 22.11 -6.65 3.22
N LEU A 510 20.84 -7.09 3.18
CA LEU A 510 20.46 -8.47 3.46
C LEU A 510 20.52 -9.37 2.23
N GLU A 511 20.27 -8.85 1.03
CA GLU A 511 20.25 -9.62 -0.22
C GLU A 511 21.46 -10.57 -0.40
N PRO A 512 22.72 -10.17 -0.11
CA PRO A 512 23.85 -11.09 -0.21
C PRO A 512 23.75 -12.32 0.70
N LEU A 513 23.21 -12.17 1.91
CA LEU A 513 23.00 -13.29 2.83
C LEU A 513 21.92 -14.24 2.28
N LEU A 514 20.82 -13.68 1.76
CA LEU A 514 19.74 -14.45 1.16
C LEU A 514 20.23 -15.25 -0.06
N ILE A 515 21.06 -14.62 -0.91
CA ILE A 515 21.71 -15.29 -2.05
C ILE A 515 22.60 -16.45 -1.55
N SER A 516 23.36 -16.22 -0.48
CA SER A 516 24.24 -17.23 0.13
C SER A 516 23.47 -18.48 0.57
N TRP A 517 22.33 -18.29 1.21
CA TRP A 517 21.53 -19.42 1.72
C TRP A 517 20.70 -20.10 0.61
N GLY A 518 20.58 -19.49 -0.57
CA GLY A 518 19.95 -20.09 -1.74
C GLY A 518 18.54 -19.58 -2.03
N LEU A 519 18.14 -18.40 -1.53
CA LEU A 519 16.85 -17.80 -1.87
C LEU A 519 16.71 -17.64 -3.40
N GLU A 520 15.58 -18.05 -3.96
CA GLU A 520 15.32 -17.98 -5.41
C GLU A 520 14.51 -16.75 -5.80
N GLU A 521 13.44 -16.43 -5.03
CA GLU A 521 12.51 -15.35 -5.35
C GLU A 521 12.60 -14.23 -4.32
N PHE A 522 12.74 -13.00 -4.80
CA PHE A 522 12.76 -11.76 -4.03
C PHE A 522 11.53 -10.94 -4.41
N SER A 523 10.50 -10.94 -3.55
CA SER A 523 9.25 -10.23 -3.82
C SER A 523 9.13 -8.97 -2.96
N MET A 524 8.90 -7.83 -3.60
CA MET A 524 8.99 -6.51 -2.99
C MET A 524 8.00 -5.52 -3.60
N SER A 525 7.99 -4.29 -3.11
CA SER A 525 7.26 -3.20 -3.75
C SER A 525 7.87 -2.84 -5.11
N ALA A 526 7.05 -2.42 -6.05
CA ALA A 526 7.45 -2.10 -7.42
C ALA A 526 8.68 -1.17 -7.52
N PRO A 527 8.77 -0.05 -6.78
CA PRO A 527 9.94 0.86 -6.85
C PRO A 527 11.28 0.23 -6.45
N SER A 528 11.26 -0.87 -5.69
CA SER A 528 12.48 -1.54 -5.20
C SER A 528 13.10 -2.51 -6.21
N ILE A 529 12.37 -2.91 -7.24
CA ILE A 529 12.74 -3.98 -8.17
C ILE A 529 14.08 -3.72 -8.88
N LEU A 530 14.25 -2.54 -9.47
CA LEU A 530 15.47 -2.24 -10.22
C LEU A 530 16.69 -2.10 -9.30
N ARG A 531 16.50 -1.62 -8.06
CA ARG A 531 17.56 -1.56 -7.06
C ARG A 531 18.01 -2.96 -6.66
N ALA A 532 17.08 -3.86 -6.36
CA ALA A 532 17.39 -5.25 -6.03
C ALA A 532 18.12 -5.95 -7.19
N ARG A 533 17.69 -5.74 -8.44
CA ARG A 533 18.36 -6.29 -9.62
C ARG A 533 19.80 -5.79 -9.74
N LYS A 534 20.04 -4.50 -9.50
CA LYS A 534 21.38 -3.93 -9.44
C LYS A 534 22.20 -4.60 -8.35
N THR A 535 21.70 -4.63 -7.11
CA THR A 535 22.43 -5.23 -5.96
C THR A 535 22.79 -6.69 -6.23
N ILE A 536 21.81 -7.51 -6.63
CA ILE A 536 22.04 -8.93 -6.94
C ILE A 536 23.14 -9.10 -7.99
N SER A 537 23.14 -8.26 -9.03
CA SER A 537 24.14 -8.34 -10.12
C SER A 537 25.57 -8.00 -9.71
N GLN A 538 25.78 -7.39 -8.56
CA GLN A 538 27.09 -6.98 -8.06
C GLN A 538 27.80 -8.06 -7.24
N TRP A 539 27.09 -9.12 -6.84
CA TRP A 539 27.62 -10.14 -5.93
C TRP A 539 27.80 -11.48 -6.63
N THR A 540 28.91 -12.16 -6.31
CA THR A 540 29.08 -13.59 -6.61
C THR A 540 28.64 -14.43 -5.42
N LYS A 541 28.25 -15.68 -5.66
CA LYS A 541 27.85 -16.61 -4.59
C LYS A 541 28.96 -16.79 -3.55
N ALA A 542 30.22 -16.86 -3.99
CA ALA A 542 31.37 -17.05 -3.09
C ALA A 542 31.54 -15.85 -2.13
N GLU A 543 31.41 -14.62 -2.63
CA GLU A 543 31.47 -13.41 -1.77
C GLU A 543 30.30 -13.36 -0.78
N CYS A 544 29.11 -13.76 -1.25
CA CYS A 544 27.93 -13.88 -0.40
C CYS A 544 28.15 -14.90 0.74
N ASP A 545 28.74 -16.06 0.43
CA ASP A 545 29.02 -17.11 1.41
C ASP A 545 29.99 -16.63 2.50
N GLU A 546 31.05 -15.94 2.10
CA GLU A 546 32.02 -15.38 3.05
C GLU A 546 31.37 -14.32 3.96
N LEU A 547 30.53 -13.46 3.41
CA LEU A 547 29.82 -12.43 4.17
C LEU A 547 28.81 -13.05 5.13
N ALA A 548 28.05 -14.06 4.69
CA ALA A 548 27.04 -14.73 5.50
C ALA A 548 27.65 -15.49 6.69
N GLU A 549 28.81 -16.13 6.49
CA GLU A 549 29.54 -16.78 7.61
C GLU A 549 29.97 -15.76 8.67
N LYS A 550 30.49 -14.60 8.26
CA LYS A 550 30.87 -13.51 9.16
C LYS A 550 29.65 -12.94 9.91
N ALA A 551 28.53 -12.72 9.20
CA ALA A 551 27.32 -12.20 9.79
C ALA A 551 26.72 -13.14 10.85
N LEU A 552 26.74 -14.45 10.60
CA LEU A 552 26.25 -15.46 11.56
C LEU A 552 27.16 -15.63 12.78
N ALA A 553 28.42 -15.19 12.71
CA ALA A 553 29.36 -15.18 13.83
C ALA A 553 29.18 -13.95 14.76
N CYS A 554 28.47 -12.92 14.33
CA CYS A 554 28.13 -11.75 15.13
C CYS A 554 27.16 -12.11 16.27
N ASN A 555 27.27 -11.39 17.39
CA ASN A 555 26.43 -11.60 18.57
C ASN A 555 25.27 -10.62 18.68
N THR A 556 25.37 -9.46 18.05
CA THR A 556 24.40 -8.37 18.16
C THR A 556 23.93 -7.87 16.80
N ALA A 557 22.73 -7.29 16.73
CA ALA A 557 22.21 -6.67 15.52
C ALA A 557 23.10 -5.50 15.04
N ALA A 558 23.69 -4.75 15.95
CA ALA A 558 24.60 -3.65 15.64
C ALA A 558 25.89 -4.14 14.95
N GLU A 559 26.50 -5.24 15.44
CA GLU A 559 27.67 -5.86 14.79
C GLU A 559 27.32 -6.36 13.39
N VAL A 560 26.18 -7.03 13.23
CA VAL A 560 25.70 -7.48 11.91
C VAL A 560 25.55 -6.29 10.98
N LYS A 561 24.81 -5.26 11.39
CA LYS A 561 24.54 -4.07 10.57
C LYS A 561 25.83 -3.37 10.14
N THR A 562 26.75 -3.15 11.08
CA THR A 562 28.07 -2.53 10.79
C THR A 562 28.88 -3.36 9.78
N LEU A 563 28.88 -4.70 9.93
CA LEU A 563 29.53 -5.59 8.99
C LEU A 563 28.94 -5.46 7.58
N LEU A 564 27.62 -5.51 7.46
CA LEU A 564 26.92 -5.45 6.17
C LEU A 564 27.10 -4.08 5.51
N GLU A 565 26.99 -2.98 6.27
CA GLU A 565 27.25 -1.61 5.79
C GLU A 565 28.68 -1.43 5.27
N SER A 566 29.66 -2.05 5.93
CA SER A 566 31.06 -2.01 5.48
C SER A 566 31.33 -2.79 4.21
N ALA A 567 30.47 -3.75 3.86
CA ALA A 567 30.57 -4.59 2.67
C ALA A 567 29.69 -4.08 1.51
N ALA A 568 28.79 -3.12 1.75
CA ALA A 568 27.86 -2.58 0.75
C ALA A 568 28.57 -2.01 -0.49
N ARG A 569 27.92 -2.18 -1.69
CA ARG A 569 28.47 -1.81 -3.01
C ARG A 569 27.62 -0.78 -3.73
#